data_09808f860dd874bd85aa20d7d3004be0
#
_entry.id   09808f860dd874bd85aa20d7d3004be0
#
_cell.length_a   1.000
_cell.length_b   1.000
_cell.length_c   1.000
_cell.angle_alpha   90.00
_cell.angle_beta   90.00
_cell.angle_gamma   90.00
#
_symmetry.space_group_name_H-M   'P 1'
#
loop_
_entity.id
_entity.type
_entity.pdbx_description
1 polymer ?
#
loop_
_entity_poly.entity_id
_entity_poly.type
_entity_poly.pdbx_seq_one_letter_code
_entity_poly.pdbx_strand_id
1 'polypeptide(L)'
;MEASRETVFILDFGSQYTQLIARRIREQNVFSQIVHHSISLSEVNQIKPAAIILSGGPSSVYGDDAPEFDDGILDLDIPVLGICYGLQLMMDHFGGKVHSNGIGEYGFAKIHHEPDSRLLAQVSDDSQVWMSHGDEVDSVPNDWNISAKSSNGIVAAVEHKDRPLFGTQFHPEVIHTEEGKRILRNFLFTEAHCSGDWKPASFVNETIEKIQEQVGDRNVLCGVSGGVDSSVVAKLLHSAIGDRLRSVFIDHGLIRKNEGDFIVGTLQPALGLEIEYHNYSGQFLEKLSGVTDPEEKRSIIGEQFIRAFEDVAKSGQPAEFLAQGTLYPDVIESGGILGTADVIKSHHNVGGLPEEMDFELVEPLRELFKDEVRQVGRELGIPAEILGRHPFPGPGLAVRIMGEITPERIEILQEADDIFIQALKDNGIYDDIWQAFAVLVPVKTVGVMGDQRTYASLISLRAVTSHDGMTADWFRMPHDVLAEVSSKIVNSIKGVNRVVYDISSKPPSTIEWE
;
A
#
# COMPACT_ATOMS: atom_id res chain seq x y z
N MET A 1 31.72 -2.94 -10.40
CA MET A 1 31.20 -3.16 -9.04
C MET A 1 30.17 -2.05 -8.83
N GLU A 2 28.91 -2.38 -9.02
CA GLU A 2 27.82 -1.48 -8.62
C GLU A 2 27.98 -1.21 -7.12
N ALA A 3 27.95 0.05 -6.73
CA ALA A 3 27.82 0.40 -5.33
C ALA A 3 26.48 -0.20 -4.87
N SER A 4 26.53 -1.24 -4.03
CA SER A 4 25.30 -1.81 -3.48
C SER A 4 24.54 -0.68 -2.79
N ARG A 5 23.26 -0.49 -3.15
CA ARG A 5 22.39 0.51 -2.51
C ARG A 5 22.44 0.32 -1.00
N GLU A 6 22.70 1.41 -0.27
CA GLU A 6 22.61 1.40 1.20
C GLU A 6 21.20 0.96 1.62
N THR A 7 21.09 -0.15 2.31
CA THR A 7 19.80 -0.80 2.62
C THR A 7 19.71 -1.12 4.10
N VAL A 8 18.59 -0.81 4.73
CA VAL A 8 18.23 -1.27 6.07
C VAL A 8 17.30 -2.46 5.94
N PHE A 9 17.66 -3.60 6.54
CA PHE A 9 16.80 -4.76 6.60
C PHE A 9 15.83 -4.68 7.78
N ILE A 10 14.60 -5.11 7.54
CA ILE A 10 13.57 -5.26 8.57
C ILE A 10 13.18 -6.73 8.56
N LEU A 11 13.57 -7.47 9.59
CA LEU A 11 13.16 -8.86 9.77
C LEU A 11 11.73 -8.91 10.29
N ASP A 12 10.86 -9.56 9.53
CA ASP A 12 9.43 -9.64 9.83
C ASP A 12 9.10 -10.84 10.71
N PHE A 13 8.75 -10.58 11.96
CA PHE A 13 8.28 -11.57 12.93
C PHE A 13 6.74 -11.64 13.03
N GLY A 14 6.03 -11.13 12.02
CA GLY A 14 4.57 -11.17 11.94
C GLY A 14 3.86 -9.98 12.59
N SER A 15 4.56 -8.85 12.76
CA SER A 15 3.94 -7.62 13.27
C SER A 15 3.04 -6.97 12.23
N GLN A 16 1.85 -6.54 12.66
CA GLN A 16 1.00 -5.66 11.85
C GLN A 16 1.66 -4.31 11.53
N TYR A 17 2.77 -3.95 12.21
CA TYR A 17 3.48 -2.68 12.02
C TYR A 17 4.75 -2.80 11.18
N THR A 18 5.13 -4.00 10.70
CA THR A 18 6.37 -4.19 9.92
C THR A 18 6.45 -3.27 8.69
N GLN A 19 5.36 -3.15 7.94
CA GLN A 19 5.28 -2.24 6.80
C GLN A 19 5.43 -0.77 7.22
N LEU A 20 4.92 -0.42 8.39
CA LEU A 20 5.03 0.94 8.92
C LEU A 20 6.46 1.27 9.32
N ILE A 21 7.22 0.32 9.88
CA ILE A 21 8.66 0.48 10.12
C ILE A 21 9.38 0.81 8.81
N ALA A 22 9.17 0.01 7.76
CA ALA A 22 9.77 0.23 6.46
C ALA A 22 9.47 1.63 5.91
N ARG A 23 8.22 2.05 5.99
CA ARG A 23 7.77 3.36 5.54
C ARG A 23 8.44 4.50 6.32
N ARG A 24 8.53 4.41 7.66
CA ARG A 24 9.17 5.44 8.50
C ARG A 24 10.65 5.63 8.19
N ILE A 25 11.34 4.56 7.80
CA ILE A 25 12.73 4.62 7.36
C ILE A 25 12.81 5.34 5.99
N ARG A 26 11.94 4.96 5.02
CA ARG A 26 11.86 5.59 3.70
C ARG A 26 11.53 7.08 3.76
N GLU A 27 10.67 7.49 4.68
CA GLU A 27 10.35 8.90 4.95
C GLU A 27 11.57 9.72 5.40
N GLN A 28 12.65 9.05 5.80
CA GLN A 28 13.92 9.67 6.16
C GLN A 28 14.99 9.54 5.05
N ASN A 29 14.57 9.23 3.84
CA ASN A 29 15.42 9.04 2.66
C ASN A 29 16.47 7.92 2.81
N VAL A 30 16.14 6.87 3.57
CA VAL A 30 16.94 5.65 3.69
C VAL A 30 16.16 4.50 3.06
N PHE A 31 16.82 3.73 2.20
CA PHE A 31 16.17 2.58 1.58
C PHE A 31 15.99 1.45 2.60
N SER A 32 14.81 0.85 2.64
CA SER A 32 14.51 -0.26 3.54
C SER A 32 13.89 -1.44 2.79
N GLN A 33 14.17 -2.63 3.23
CA GLN A 33 13.63 -3.87 2.69
C GLN A 33 13.14 -4.76 3.83
N ILE A 34 11.91 -5.21 3.74
CA ILE A 34 11.37 -6.24 4.64
C ILE A 34 11.87 -7.58 4.13
N VAL A 35 12.40 -8.39 5.04
CA VAL A 35 12.87 -9.74 4.78
C VAL A 35 12.25 -10.70 5.79
N HIS A 36 12.16 -11.97 5.41
CA HIS A 36 11.64 -12.99 6.30
C HIS A 36 12.57 -13.19 7.50
N HIS A 37 12.01 -13.45 8.68
CA HIS A 37 12.79 -13.67 9.92
C HIS A 37 13.82 -14.80 9.82
N SER A 38 13.59 -15.80 8.95
CA SER A 38 14.49 -16.94 8.74
C SER A 38 15.61 -16.67 7.72
N ILE A 39 15.86 -15.41 7.34
CA ILE A 39 17.01 -15.06 6.50
C ILE A 39 18.30 -15.59 7.15
N SER A 40 19.14 -16.24 6.36
CA SER A 40 20.36 -16.83 6.89
C SER A 40 21.47 -15.80 7.10
N LEU A 41 22.36 -16.07 8.06
CA LEU A 41 23.57 -15.30 8.28
C LEU A 41 24.42 -15.17 7.00
N SER A 42 24.43 -16.20 6.14
CA SER A 42 25.14 -16.18 4.86
C SER A 42 24.58 -15.14 3.90
N GLU A 43 23.25 -15.03 3.79
CA GLU A 43 22.57 -14.05 2.93
C GLU A 43 22.80 -12.63 3.45
N VAL A 44 22.71 -12.42 4.77
CA VAL A 44 23.00 -11.11 5.40
C VAL A 44 24.45 -10.69 5.12
N ASN A 45 25.41 -11.61 5.24
CA ASN A 45 26.83 -11.35 4.97
C ASN A 45 27.11 -11.06 3.47
N GLN A 46 26.34 -11.63 2.57
CA GLN A 46 26.46 -11.37 1.13
C GLN A 46 25.95 -9.97 0.78
N ILE A 47 24.79 -9.55 1.34
CA ILE A 47 24.14 -8.29 1.02
C ILE A 47 24.76 -7.13 1.80
N LYS A 48 25.17 -7.36 3.05
CA LYS A 48 25.77 -6.37 3.97
C LYS A 48 24.89 -5.14 4.17
N PRO A 49 23.71 -5.30 4.80
CA PRO A 49 22.85 -4.17 5.08
C PRO A 49 23.56 -3.16 6.00
N ALA A 50 23.22 -1.88 5.86
CA ALA A 50 23.74 -0.80 6.70
C ALA A 50 23.24 -0.92 8.16
N ALA A 51 22.05 -1.46 8.35
CA ALA A 51 21.47 -1.76 9.66
C ALA A 51 20.39 -2.84 9.55
N ILE A 52 20.03 -3.42 10.69
CA ILE A 52 18.96 -4.41 10.81
C ILE A 52 17.95 -3.94 11.86
N ILE A 53 16.67 -4.08 11.57
CA ILE A 53 15.59 -3.87 12.54
C ILE A 53 14.85 -5.18 12.69
N LEU A 54 14.71 -5.64 13.94
CA LEU A 54 13.89 -6.78 14.29
C LEU A 54 12.51 -6.25 14.65
N SER A 55 11.47 -6.62 13.91
CA SER A 55 10.12 -6.13 14.14
C SER A 55 9.49 -6.65 15.42
N GLY A 56 8.32 -6.15 15.76
CA GLY A 56 7.43 -6.80 16.72
C GLY A 56 6.89 -8.12 16.18
N GLY A 57 6.14 -8.84 16.99
CA GLY A 57 5.50 -10.10 16.62
C GLY A 57 4.44 -10.52 17.64
N PRO A 58 3.50 -11.41 17.25
CA PRO A 58 2.46 -11.88 18.13
C PRO A 58 2.92 -13.01 19.07
N SER A 59 4.07 -13.66 18.77
CA SER A 59 4.57 -14.81 19.50
C SER A 59 5.31 -14.42 20.78
N SER A 60 5.47 -15.37 21.72
CA SER A 60 6.40 -15.25 22.84
C SER A 60 7.73 -15.90 22.48
N VAL A 61 8.85 -15.33 22.95
CA VAL A 61 10.19 -15.93 22.73
C VAL A 61 10.33 -17.32 23.34
N TYR A 62 9.45 -17.70 24.28
CA TYR A 62 9.40 -19.03 24.90
C TYR A 62 8.28 -19.93 24.35
N GLY A 63 7.55 -19.46 23.34
CA GLY A 63 6.47 -20.22 22.72
C GLY A 63 6.98 -21.37 21.86
N ASP A 64 6.24 -22.46 21.80
CA ASP A 64 6.55 -23.58 20.88
C ASP A 64 6.42 -23.14 19.41
N ASP A 65 5.78 -22.02 19.14
CA ASP A 65 5.55 -21.37 17.86
C ASP A 65 6.43 -20.13 17.63
N ALA A 66 7.49 -19.97 18.41
CA ALA A 66 8.45 -18.89 18.24
C ALA A 66 9.08 -18.95 16.82
N PRO A 67 9.10 -17.85 16.07
CA PRO A 67 9.70 -17.82 14.74
C PRO A 67 11.18 -18.23 14.75
N GLU A 68 11.58 -19.10 13.82
CA GLU A 68 12.98 -19.46 13.63
C GLU A 68 13.80 -18.22 13.23
N PHE A 69 14.94 -18.02 13.85
CA PHE A 69 15.84 -16.90 13.62
C PHE A 69 17.29 -17.37 13.68
N ASP A 70 18.12 -16.93 12.73
CA ASP A 70 19.57 -17.20 12.77
C ASP A 70 20.23 -16.18 13.71
N ASP A 71 20.41 -16.55 14.96
CA ASP A 71 20.92 -15.71 16.03
C ASP A 71 22.36 -15.24 15.81
N GLY A 72 23.13 -15.92 14.95
CA GLY A 72 24.43 -15.44 14.50
C GLY A 72 24.41 -14.07 13.84
N ILE A 73 23.24 -13.61 13.39
CA ILE A 73 23.05 -12.25 12.87
C ILE A 73 23.31 -11.20 13.96
N LEU A 74 22.96 -11.49 15.20
CA LEU A 74 23.22 -10.60 16.35
C LEU A 74 24.71 -10.50 16.72
N ASP A 75 25.54 -11.41 16.25
CA ASP A 75 26.98 -11.38 16.46
C ASP A 75 27.76 -10.59 15.41
N LEU A 76 27.09 -10.16 14.34
CA LEU A 76 27.66 -9.29 13.33
C LEU A 76 27.92 -7.88 13.88
N ASP A 77 28.92 -7.21 13.31
CA ASP A 77 29.23 -5.80 13.60
C ASP A 77 28.34 -4.87 12.75
N ILE A 78 27.03 -5.13 12.78
CA ILE A 78 25.99 -4.36 12.09
C ILE A 78 25.08 -3.76 13.15
N PRO A 79 24.69 -2.46 13.05
CA PRO A 79 23.73 -1.86 13.97
C PRO A 79 22.38 -2.58 13.94
N VAL A 80 21.88 -2.97 15.13
CA VAL A 80 20.58 -3.65 15.27
C VAL A 80 19.67 -2.90 16.22
N LEU A 81 18.40 -2.71 15.81
CA LEU A 81 17.31 -2.20 16.66
C LEU A 81 16.22 -3.26 16.79
N GLY A 82 16.01 -3.78 18.00
CA GLY A 82 14.87 -4.65 18.31
C GLY A 82 13.66 -3.82 18.77
N ILE A 83 12.49 -4.05 18.17
CA ILE A 83 11.24 -3.39 18.53
C ILE A 83 10.29 -4.43 19.12
N CYS A 84 9.82 -4.22 20.35
CA CYS A 84 8.86 -5.07 21.06
C CYS A 84 9.33 -6.53 21.12
N TYR A 85 8.81 -7.44 20.31
CA TYR A 85 9.29 -8.82 20.22
C TYR A 85 10.78 -8.88 19.84
N GLY A 86 11.25 -8.03 18.92
CA GLY A 86 12.66 -7.97 18.54
C GLY A 86 13.60 -7.60 19.70
N LEU A 87 13.18 -6.72 20.62
CA LEU A 87 13.90 -6.47 21.87
C LEU A 87 13.91 -7.72 22.75
N GLN A 88 12.78 -8.38 22.93
CA GLN A 88 12.67 -9.58 23.77
C GLN A 88 13.57 -10.70 23.24
N LEU A 89 13.58 -10.92 21.92
CA LEU A 89 14.45 -11.88 21.25
C LEU A 89 15.95 -11.60 21.51
N MET A 90 16.35 -10.34 21.41
CA MET A 90 17.73 -9.93 21.72
C MET A 90 18.06 -10.17 23.20
N MET A 91 17.16 -9.83 24.11
CA MET A 91 17.40 -10.03 25.54
C MET A 91 17.53 -11.51 25.88
N ASP A 92 16.69 -12.38 25.32
CA ASP A 92 16.79 -13.82 25.51
C ASP A 92 18.12 -14.38 24.98
N HIS A 93 18.52 -13.98 23.75
CA HIS A 93 19.79 -14.39 23.14
C HIS A 93 21.02 -14.02 24.02
N PHE A 94 21.05 -12.80 24.56
CA PHE A 94 22.20 -12.34 25.38
C PHE A 94 22.10 -12.75 26.86
N GLY A 95 21.13 -13.58 27.24
CA GLY A 95 21.01 -14.15 28.60
C GLY A 95 20.27 -13.23 29.58
N GLY A 96 19.53 -12.27 29.11
CA GLY A 96 18.52 -11.55 29.89
C GLY A 96 17.34 -12.45 30.22
N LYS A 97 16.30 -11.89 30.83
CA LYS A 97 15.07 -12.61 31.14
C LYS A 97 13.89 -11.84 30.62
N VAL A 98 13.04 -12.56 29.90
CA VAL A 98 11.73 -12.11 29.45
C VAL A 98 10.69 -12.96 30.19
N HIS A 99 9.58 -12.40 30.60
CA HIS A 99 8.51 -13.16 31.20
C HIS A 99 7.13 -12.52 30.93
N SER A 100 6.10 -13.31 31.09
CA SER A 100 4.72 -12.85 31.02
C SER A 100 4.14 -12.73 32.42
N ASN A 101 3.78 -11.52 32.81
CA ASN A 101 3.08 -11.26 34.06
C ASN A 101 1.56 -11.50 33.96
N GLY A 102 1.05 -11.82 32.77
CA GLY A 102 -0.36 -11.89 32.46
C GLY A 102 -1.07 -10.52 32.44
N ILE A 103 -0.32 -9.44 32.61
CA ILE A 103 -0.81 -8.04 32.54
C ILE A 103 0.15 -7.31 31.62
N GLY A 104 -0.18 -7.22 30.33
CA GLY A 104 0.62 -6.46 29.36
C GLY A 104 0.34 -4.95 29.43
N GLU A 105 1.21 -4.16 28.80
CA GLU A 105 0.95 -2.74 28.55
C GLU A 105 0.38 -2.54 27.13
N TYR A 106 -0.79 -1.90 27.05
CA TYR A 106 -1.47 -1.61 25.79
C TYR A 106 -1.92 -0.16 25.74
N GLY A 107 -1.61 0.54 24.66
CA GLY A 107 -1.99 1.92 24.44
C GLY A 107 -0.91 2.93 24.85
N PHE A 108 -1.33 4.10 25.30
CA PHE A 108 -0.44 5.20 25.66
C PHE A 108 0.29 4.93 26.98
N ALA A 109 1.60 5.12 26.96
CA ALA A 109 2.45 5.16 28.15
C ALA A 109 3.40 6.34 28.06
N LYS A 110 3.98 6.74 29.19
CA LYS A 110 5.07 7.72 29.24
C LYS A 110 6.35 7.02 29.61
N ILE A 111 7.46 7.50 29.06
CA ILE A 111 8.80 6.98 29.36
C ILE A 111 9.66 8.03 30.05
N HIS A 112 10.48 7.55 30.98
CA HIS A 112 11.58 8.31 31.58
C HIS A 112 12.89 7.68 31.13
N HIS A 113 13.79 8.46 30.54
CA HIS A 113 15.01 7.95 29.97
C HIS A 113 16.27 8.52 30.62
N GLU A 114 17.35 7.79 30.56
CA GLU A 114 18.67 8.23 31.02
C GLU A 114 19.21 9.34 30.11
N PRO A 115 19.81 10.40 30.66
CA PRO A 115 20.33 11.53 29.88
C PRO A 115 21.40 11.15 28.83
N ASP A 116 22.15 10.08 29.10
CA ASP A 116 23.25 9.62 28.24
C ASP A 116 22.81 8.58 27.20
N SER A 117 21.51 8.34 27.06
CA SER A 117 20.99 7.44 26.03
C SER A 117 21.33 7.93 24.63
N ARG A 118 21.92 7.08 23.82
CA ARG A 118 22.26 7.37 22.42
C ARG A 118 21.01 7.32 21.53
N LEU A 119 20.20 6.28 21.71
CA LEU A 119 18.97 6.09 20.95
C LEU A 119 17.94 7.18 21.24
N LEU A 120 17.81 7.58 22.50
CA LEU A 120 16.83 8.57 22.94
C LEU A 120 17.41 10.00 23.05
N ALA A 121 18.56 10.23 22.42
CA ALA A 121 19.17 11.57 22.41
C ALA A 121 18.20 12.63 21.86
N GLN A 122 18.03 13.73 22.60
CA GLN A 122 17.12 14.84 22.31
C GLN A 122 15.62 14.45 22.27
N VAL A 123 15.24 13.29 22.76
CA VAL A 123 13.86 12.93 23.08
C VAL A 123 13.51 13.61 24.40
N SER A 124 12.28 14.10 24.54
CA SER A 124 11.82 14.73 25.78
C SER A 124 11.64 13.70 26.87
N ASP A 125 12.10 13.98 28.09
CA ASP A 125 11.72 13.16 29.24
C ASP A 125 10.19 13.26 29.46
N ASP A 126 9.56 12.18 29.91
CA ASP A 126 8.09 12.07 30.00
C ASP A 126 7.39 12.03 28.62
N SER A 127 8.12 11.66 27.55
CA SER A 127 7.57 11.52 26.19
C SER A 127 6.54 10.40 26.11
N GLN A 128 5.46 10.65 25.36
CA GLN A 128 4.41 9.67 25.12
C GLN A 128 4.86 8.65 24.08
N VAL A 129 4.65 7.38 24.40
CA VAL A 129 4.92 6.24 23.52
C VAL A 129 3.72 5.30 23.42
N TRP A 130 3.73 4.42 22.42
CA TRP A 130 2.71 3.40 22.25
C TRP A 130 3.24 2.03 22.64
N MET A 131 2.61 1.43 23.64
CA MET A 131 2.88 0.06 24.10
C MET A 131 1.86 -0.92 23.51
N SER A 132 2.32 -2.12 23.17
CA SER A 132 1.46 -3.22 22.68
C SER A 132 2.13 -4.57 22.91
N HIS A 133 2.28 -4.97 24.18
CA HIS A 133 2.98 -6.21 24.54
C HIS A 133 2.35 -6.92 25.72
N GLY A 134 2.41 -8.26 25.69
CA GLY A 134 2.03 -9.13 26.80
C GLY A 134 3.22 -9.57 27.63
N ASP A 135 4.38 -9.77 26.99
CA ASP A 135 5.64 -10.16 27.63
C ASP A 135 6.52 -8.91 27.83
N GLU A 136 7.34 -8.93 28.88
CA GLU A 136 8.22 -7.82 29.23
C GLU A 136 9.62 -8.31 29.63
N VAL A 137 10.61 -7.44 29.47
CA VAL A 137 11.98 -7.67 29.90
C VAL A 137 12.06 -7.47 31.42
N ASP A 138 12.34 -8.53 32.16
CA ASP A 138 12.53 -8.52 33.63
C ASP A 138 13.95 -8.11 34.02
N SER A 139 14.94 -8.67 33.33
CA SER A 139 16.34 -8.35 33.60
C SER A 139 17.17 -8.27 32.33
N VAL A 140 18.09 -7.32 32.32
CA VAL A 140 19.06 -7.13 31.23
C VAL A 140 20.45 -7.69 31.63
N PRO A 141 21.22 -8.19 30.65
CA PRO A 141 22.60 -8.65 30.92
C PRO A 141 23.52 -7.52 31.39
N ASN A 142 24.65 -7.88 32.03
CA ASN A 142 25.59 -6.89 32.60
C ASN A 142 26.17 -5.91 31.57
N ASP A 143 26.28 -6.33 30.30
CA ASP A 143 26.83 -5.51 29.21
C ASP A 143 25.80 -4.57 28.57
N TRP A 144 24.60 -4.53 29.13
CA TRP A 144 23.53 -3.68 28.68
C TRP A 144 23.18 -2.61 29.71
N ASN A 145 22.72 -1.46 29.24
CA ASN A 145 22.12 -0.41 30.02
C ASN A 145 20.60 -0.37 29.78
N ILE A 146 19.83 -0.19 30.84
CA ILE A 146 18.42 0.22 30.70
C ILE A 146 18.44 1.71 30.40
N SER A 147 18.10 2.09 29.18
CA SER A 147 18.12 3.49 28.74
C SER A 147 16.80 4.21 28.95
N ALA A 148 15.68 3.48 29.14
CA ALA A 148 14.39 4.06 29.57
C ALA A 148 13.53 3.06 30.33
N LYS A 149 12.64 3.60 31.17
CA LYS A 149 11.54 2.86 31.81
C LYS A 149 10.21 3.55 31.57
N SER A 150 9.13 2.75 31.50
CA SER A 150 7.77 3.29 31.50
C SER A 150 7.42 3.85 32.88
N SER A 151 6.36 4.68 32.94
CA SER A 151 5.83 5.18 34.22
C SER A 151 5.39 4.07 35.18
N ASN A 152 5.17 2.84 34.68
CA ASN A 152 4.85 1.65 35.45
C ASN A 152 6.11 0.89 35.90
N GLY A 153 7.31 1.39 35.55
CA GLY A 153 8.60 0.79 35.93
C GLY A 153 9.10 -0.31 34.98
N ILE A 154 8.39 -0.61 33.89
CA ILE A 154 8.77 -1.61 32.89
C ILE A 154 9.95 -1.10 32.07
N VAL A 155 10.88 -1.99 31.71
CA VAL A 155 11.99 -1.68 30.80
C VAL A 155 11.45 -1.27 29.45
N ALA A 156 11.58 0.01 29.10
CA ALA A 156 11.05 0.58 27.87
C ALA A 156 12.10 0.67 26.75
N ALA A 157 13.39 0.85 27.09
CA ALA A 157 14.48 0.82 26.11
C ALA A 157 15.77 0.32 26.75
N VAL A 158 16.61 -0.30 25.91
CA VAL A 158 17.95 -0.81 26.30
C VAL A 158 18.99 -0.50 25.24
N GLU A 159 20.25 -0.40 25.66
CA GLU A 159 21.41 -0.19 24.79
C GLU A 159 22.58 -1.04 25.25
N HIS A 160 23.25 -1.72 24.33
CA HIS A 160 24.50 -2.41 24.64
C HIS A 160 25.61 -1.38 24.86
N LYS A 161 26.50 -1.63 25.84
CA LYS A 161 27.56 -0.68 26.24
C LYS A 161 28.59 -0.42 25.16
N ASP A 162 29.00 -1.46 24.44
CA ASP A 162 30.13 -1.42 23.51
C ASP A 162 29.76 -1.71 22.06
N ARG A 163 28.55 -2.28 21.80
CA ARG A 163 28.10 -2.66 20.46
C ARG A 163 26.93 -1.77 20.02
N PRO A 164 26.71 -1.61 18.72
CA PRO A 164 25.59 -0.82 18.20
C PRO A 164 24.25 -1.61 18.21
N LEU A 165 23.90 -2.15 19.40
CA LEU A 165 22.69 -2.93 19.61
C LEU A 165 21.73 -2.14 20.52
N PHE A 166 20.50 -1.99 20.09
CA PHE A 166 19.46 -1.18 20.73
C PHE A 166 18.13 -1.93 20.76
N GLY A 167 17.30 -1.63 21.74
CA GLY A 167 15.96 -2.19 21.80
C GLY A 167 14.96 -1.24 22.43
N THR A 168 13.71 -1.27 21.92
CA THR A 168 12.55 -0.58 22.48
C THR A 168 11.42 -1.56 22.72
N GLN A 169 10.75 -1.48 23.87
CA GLN A 169 9.53 -2.26 24.15
C GLN A 169 8.31 -1.63 23.49
N PHE A 170 8.35 -0.32 23.31
CA PHE A 170 7.33 0.45 22.61
C PHE A 170 7.61 0.51 21.09
N HIS A 171 6.61 0.96 20.34
CA HIS A 171 6.65 1.08 18.89
C HIS A 171 6.99 2.51 18.44
N PRO A 172 8.24 2.80 18.04
CA PRO A 172 8.62 4.14 17.56
C PRO A 172 8.04 4.48 16.18
N GLU A 173 7.61 3.47 15.42
CA GLU A 173 7.07 3.61 14.07
C GLU A 173 5.65 4.16 14.02
N VAL A 174 4.86 3.98 15.09
CA VAL A 174 3.46 4.39 15.09
C VAL A 174 3.29 5.88 15.42
N ILE A 175 2.24 6.50 14.89
CA ILE A 175 1.96 7.93 15.06
C ILE A 175 1.72 8.33 16.54
N HIS A 176 1.32 7.37 17.37
CA HIS A 176 1.03 7.59 18.78
C HIS A 176 2.30 7.72 19.65
N THR A 177 3.48 7.36 19.12
CA THR A 177 4.78 7.68 19.71
C THR A 177 5.22 9.03 19.18
N GLU A 178 5.05 10.08 20.01
CA GLU A 178 5.19 11.48 19.58
C GLU A 178 6.55 11.79 18.97
N GLU A 179 7.64 11.28 19.56
CA GLU A 179 9.01 11.50 19.08
C GLU A 179 9.61 10.28 18.37
N GLY A 180 8.77 9.35 17.89
CA GLY A 180 9.21 8.13 17.24
C GLY A 180 10.09 8.37 16.01
N LYS A 181 9.78 9.39 15.22
CA LYS A 181 10.62 9.81 14.08
C LYS A 181 12.04 10.21 14.52
N ARG A 182 12.20 10.87 15.68
CA ARG A 182 13.51 11.24 16.22
C ARG A 182 14.29 10.01 16.66
N ILE A 183 13.65 9.07 17.34
CA ILE A 183 14.25 7.81 17.80
C ILE A 183 14.80 7.03 16.60
N LEU A 184 13.98 6.82 15.57
CA LEU A 184 14.44 6.17 14.34
C LEU A 184 15.55 6.95 13.63
N ARG A 185 15.50 8.29 13.65
CA ARG A 185 16.56 9.14 13.10
C ARG A 185 17.88 8.96 13.83
N ASN A 186 17.87 8.88 15.17
CA ASN A 186 19.07 8.64 15.96
C ASN A 186 19.69 7.29 15.60
N PHE A 187 18.88 6.24 15.50
CA PHE A 187 19.34 4.93 15.07
C PHE A 187 19.96 4.96 13.66
N LEU A 188 19.25 5.52 12.67
CA LEU A 188 19.68 5.49 11.28
C LEU A 188 20.94 6.34 11.02
N PHE A 189 21.00 7.55 11.56
CA PHE A 189 22.06 8.49 11.19
C PHE A 189 23.20 8.58 12.19
N THR A 190 22.91 8.36 13.48
CA THR A 190 23.96 8.42 14.51
C THR A 190 24.63 7.07 14.71
N GLU A 191 23.86 5.99 14.79
CA GLU A 191 24.38 4.66 15.11
C GLU A 191 24.69 3.82 13.85
N ALA A 192 23.82 3.86 12.85
CA ALA A 192 24.01 3.13 11.59
C ALA A 192 24.71 3.94 10.50
N HIS A 193 24.98 5.22 10.73
CA HIS A 193 25.68 6.12 9.80
C HIS A 193 25.11 6.14 8.39
N CYS A 194 23.80 5.94 8.24
CA CYS A 194 23.14 6.00 6.95
C CYS A 194 23.30 7.39 6.32
N SER A 195 23.50 7.43 5.00
CA SER A 195 23.70 8.67 4.23
C SER A 195 22.43 9.48 4.05
N GLY A 196 21.26 8.81 3.98
CA GLY A 196 19.98 9.46 3.69
C GLY A 196 19.88 9.99 2.26
N ASP A 197 20.49 9.32 1.31
CA ASP A 197 20.60 9.75 -0.09
C ASP A 197 19.62 9.04 -1.04
N TRP A 198 18.77 8.14 -0.52
CA TRP A 198 17.73 7.53 -1.32
C TRP A 198 16.73 8.59 -1.80
N LYS A 199 16.59 8.73 -3.12
CA LYS A 199 15.74 9.73 -3.75
C LYS A 199 14.98 9.11 -4.93
N PRO A 200 13.77 9.59 -5.23
CA PRO A 200 12.99 9.14 -6.38
C PRO A 200 13.72 9.28 -7.72
N ALA A 201 14.52 10.36 -7.89
CA ALA A 201 15.30 10.57 -9.10
C ALA A 201 16.38 9.48 -9.33
N SER A 202 17.07 9.02 -8.26
CA SER A 202 18.03 7.93 -8.37
C SER A 202 17.31 6.63 -8.72
N PHE A 203 16.16 6.36 -8.10
CA PHE A 203 15.32 5.21 -8.42
C PHE A 203 14.90 5.18 -9.90
N VAL A 204 14.53 6.32 -10.49
CA VAL A 204 14.14 6.40 -11.93
C VAL A 204 15.28 5.90 -12.81
N ASN A 205 16.50 6.41 -12.61
CA ASN A 205 17.65 6.03 -13.43
C ASN A 205 18.00 4.56 -13.28
N GLU A 206 18.12 4.07 -12.04
CA GLU A 206 18.40 2.66 -11.74
C GLU A 206 17.34 1.72 -12.32
N THR A 207 16.05 2.11 -12.24
CA THR A 207 14.95 1.31 -12.78
C THR A 207 14.98 1.27 -14.30
N ILE A 208 15.29 2.38 -14.97
CA ILE A 208 15.46 2.43 -16.42
C ILE A 208 16.57 1.48 -16.86
N GLU A 209 17.73 1.49 -16.20
CA GLU A 209 18.84 0.59 -16.51
C GLU A 209 18.46 -0.88 -16.29
N LYS A 210 17.81 -1.22 -15.17
CA LYS A 210 17.29 -2.57 -14.88
C LYS A 210 16.29 -3.05 -15.94
N ILE A 211 15.36 -2.20 -16.36
CA ILE A 211 14.40 -2.53 -17.41
C ILE A 211 15.13 -2.79 -18.73
N GLN A 212 16.09 -1.96 -19.11
CA GLN A 212 16.88 -2.14 -20.35
C GLN A 212 17.64 -3.46 -20.33
N GLU A 213 18.24 -3.82 -19.20
CA GLU A 213 18.96 -5.08 -19.05
C GLU A 213 18.01 -6.30 -19.09
N GLN A 214 16.89 -6.25 -18.35
CA GLN A 214 15.90 -7.34 -18.31
C GLN A 214 15.22 -7.58 -19.65
N VAL A 215 14.79 -6.51 -20.30
CA VAL A 215 14.02 -6.58 -21.56
C VAL A 215 14.92 -6.86 -22.77
N GLY A 216 16.13 -6.29 -22.78
CA GLY A 216 17.03 -6.37 -23.95
C GLY A 216 16.36 -5.78 -25.20
N ASP A 217 16.34 -6.54 -26.30
CA ASP A 217 15.73 -6.14 -27.58
C ASP A 217 14.27 -6.58 -27.74
N ARG A 218 13.67 -7.18 -26.70
CA ARG A 218 12.30 -7.73 -26.72
C ARG A 218 11.25 -6.63 -26.51
N ASN A 219 9.98 -6.98 -26.75
CA ASN A 219 8.85 -6.06 -26.62
C ASN A 219 8.09 -6.29 -25.30
N VAL A 220 7.50 -5.21 -24.79
CA VAL A 220 6.71 -5.21 -23.55
C VAL A 220 5.28 -4.76 -23.85
N LEU A 221 4.30 -5.53 -23.37
CA LEU A 221 2.89 -5.13 -23.30
C LEU A 221 2.59 -4.51 -21.93
N CYS A 222 1.99 -3.33 -21.90
CA CYS A 222 1.63 -2.63 -20.67
C CYS A 222 0.16 -2.23 -20.68
N GLY A 223 -0.60 -2.72 -19.69
CA GLY A 223 -1.97 -2.26 -19.45
C GLY A 223 -1.98 -0.88 -18.79
N VAL A 224 -2.63 0.09 -19.41
CA VAL A 224 -2.78 1.45 -18.89
C VAL A 224 -4.23 1.68 -18.47
N SER A 225 -4.52 1.58 -17.19
CA SER A 225 -5.89 1.73 -16.64
C SER A 225 -6.34 3.18 -16.43
N GLY A 226 -5.46 4.16 -16.65
CA GLY A 226 -5.70 5.56 -16.27
C GLY A 226 -5.42 5.86 -14.80
N GLY A 227 -5.05 4.88 -14.00
CA GLY A 227 -4.60 5.03 -12.62
C GLY A 227 -3.15 5.54 -12.54
N VAL A 228 -2.76 6.01 -11.35
CA VAL A 228 -1.42 6.57 -11.10
C VAL A 228 -0.33 5.54 -11.41
N ASP A 229 -0.48 4.31 -10.88
CA ASP A 229 0.56 3.29 -10.95
C ASP A 229 0.83 2.85 -12.39
N SER A 230 -0.24 2.50 -13.13
CA SER A 230 -0.13 2.12 -14.55
C SER A 230 0.45 3.24 -15.42
N SER A 231 0.15 4.51 -15.10
CA SER A 231 0.71 5.67 -15.81
C SER A 231 2.20 5.83 -15.54
N VAL A 232 2.65 5.62 -14.29
CA VAL A 232 4.08 5.68 -13.92
C VAL A 232 4.84 4.51 -14.54
N VAL A 233 4.28 3.29 -14.51
CA VAL A 233 4.86 2.11 -15.19
C VAL A 233 5.05 2.37 -16.68
N ALA A 234 4.00 2.81 -17.37
CA ALA A 234 4.06 3.07 -18.81
C ALA A 234 5.11 4.15 -19.14
N LYS A 235 5.19 5.21 -18.32
CA LYS A 235 6.18 6.28 -18.53
C LYS A 235 7.61 5.81 -18.28
N LEU A 236 7.87 5.01 -17.23
CA LEU A 236 9.18 4.38 -16.97
C LEU A 236 9.62 3.49 -18.12
N LEU A 237 8.73 2.60 -18.54
CA LEU A 237 8.99 1.67 -19.66
C LEU A 237 9.25 2.42 -20.95
N HIS A 238 8.43 3.42 -21.28
CA HIS A 238 8.65 4.23 -22.48
C HIS A 238 10.01 4.97 -22.44
N SER A 239 10.40 5.47 -21.29
CA SER A 239 11.72 6.08 -21.08
C SER A 239 12.88 5.09 -21.25
N ALA A 240 12.66 3.81 -20.88
CA ALA A 240 13.68 2.78 -20.94
C ALA A 240 13.83 2.14 -22.34
N ILE A 241 12.71 1.82 -22.99
CA ILE A 241 12.69 0.98 -24.21
C ILE A 241 12.02 1.63 -25.44
N GLY A 242 11.46 2.84 -25.28
CA GLY A 242 10.87 3.59 -26.41
C GLY A 242 9.75 2.82 -27.13
N ASP A 243 9.85 2.72 -28.45
CA ASP A 243 8.84 2.11 -29.32
C ASP A 243 8.66 0.59 -29.14
N ARG A 244 9.50 -0.05 -28.31
CA ARG A 244 9.32 -1.46 -27.93
C ARG A 244 8.26 -1.64 -26.83
N LEU A 245 7.74 -0.54 -26.27
CA LEU A 245 6.59 -0.53 -25.40
C LEU A 245 5.31 -0.46 -26.22
N ARG A 246 4.43 -1.41 -26.01
CA ARG A 246 3.06 -1.40 -26.51
C ARG A 246 2.11 -1.14 -25.32
N SER A 247 1.59 0.07 -25.24
CA SER A 247 0.65 0.46 -24.17
C SER A 247 -0.79 0.27 -24.63
N VAL A 248 -1.60 -0.41 -23.83
CA VAL A 248 -2.99 -0.75 -24.19
C VAL A 248 -3.95 -0.35 -23.08
N PHE A 249 -5.10 0.20 -23.45
CA PHE A 249 -6.23 0.42 -22.58
C PHE A 249 -7.37 -0.52 -22.98
N ILE A 250 -7.83 -1.33 -22.02
CA ILE A 250 -8.95 -2.24 -22.21
C ILE A 250 -10.19 -1.62 -21.58
N ASP A 251 -11.13 -1.23 -22.44
CA ASP A 251 -12.45 -0.78 -21.99
C ASP A 251 -13.35 -2.00 -21.76
N HIS A 252 -13.55 -2.33 -20.50
CA HIS A 252 -14.40 -3.44 -20.06
C HIS A 252 -15.85 -3.02 -19.77
N GLY A 253 -16.23 -1.79 -20.08
CA GLY A 253 -17.58 -1.26 -19.89
C GLY A 253 -17.95 -0.89 -18.45
N LEU A 254 -17.09 -1.14 -17.47
CA LEU A 254 -17.30 -0.83 -16.04
C LEU A 254 -16.37 0.30 -15.57
N ILE A 255 -16.00 1.17 -16.50
CA ILE A 255 -15.15 2.34 -16.26
C ILE A 255 -15.97 3.56 -15.87
N ARG A 256 -15.30 4.62 -15.36
CA ARG A 256 -15.95 5.92 -15.11
C ARG A 256 -16.50 6.52 -16.39
N LYS A 257 -17.47 7.42 -16.24
CA LYS A 257 -17.97 8.21 -17.35
C LYS A 257 -16.84 8.96 -18.04
N ASN A 258 -16.79 8.94 -19.36
CA ASN A 258 -15.78 9.59 -20.20
C ASN A 258 -14.33 9.13 -19.95
N GLU A 259 -14.09 7.98 -19.30
CA GLU A 259 -12.73 7.51 -19.02
C GLU A 259 -11.93 7.22 -20.30
N GLY A 260 -12.56 6.63 -21.32
CA GLY A 260 -11.92 6.42 -22.63
C GLY A 260 -11.45 7.73 -23.28
N ASP A 261 -12.28 8.76 -23.23
CA ASP A 261 -11.94 10.10 -23.76
C ASP A 261 -10.78 10.73 -22.96
N PHE A 262 -10.77 10.53 -21.63
CA PHE A 262 -9.65 10.96 -20.77
C PHE A 262 -8.34 10.25 -21.15
N ILE A 263 -8.38 8.93 -21.39
CA ILE A 263 -7.19 8.15 -21.78
C ILE A 263 -6.59 8.69 -23.08
N VAL A 264 -7.39 8.85 -24.12
CA VAL A 264 -6.92 9.27 -25.45
C VAL A 264 -6.64 10.77 -25.50
N GLY A 265 -7.53 11.57 -24.93
CA GLY A 265 -7.46 13.04 -25.05
C GLY A 265 -6.56 13.74 -24.04
N THR A 266 -6.32 13.12 -22.87
CA THR A 266 -5.56 13.75 -21.78
C THR A 266 -4.32 12.94 -21.38
N LEU A 267 -4.50 11.67 -21.07
CA LEU A 267 -3.42 10.83 -20.53
C LEU A 267 -2.35 10.54 -21.59
N GLN A 268 -2.72 10.12 -22.78
CA GLN A 268 -1.81 9.81 -23.87
C GLN A 268 -0.86 10.99 -24.19
N PRO A 269 -1.35 12.22 -24.47
CA PRO A 269 -0.46 13.35 -24.71
C PRO A 269 0.37 13.74 -23.49
N ALA A 270 -0.17 13.62 -22.27
CA ALA A 270 0.56 13.94 -21.04
C ALA A 270 1.72 12.97 -20.77
N LEU A 271 1.58 11.70 -21.10
CA LEU A 271 2.64 10.70 -20.99
C LEU A 271 3.61 10.75 -22.18
N GLY A 272 3.20 11.33 -23.32
CA GLY A 272 3.98 11.39 -24.54
C GLY A 272 4.24 10.02 -25.18
N LEU A 273 3.26 9.11 -25.07
CA LEU A 273 3.29 7.76 -25.64
C LEU A 273 1.94 7.44 -26.29
N GLU A 274 1.91 6.49 -27.21
CA GLU A 274 0.69 6.00 -27.83
C GLU A 274 0.01 4.95 -26.95
N ILE A 275 -1.34 5.03 -26.82
CA ILE A 275 -2.14 4.06 -26.07
C ILE A 275 -3.20 3.48 -27.02
N GLU A 276 -3.09 2.20 -27.29
CA GLU A 276 -4.08 1.47 -28.08
C GLU A 276 -5.38 1.30 -27.30
N TYR A 277 -6.49 1.77 -27.83
CA TYR A 277 -7.81 1.60 -27.20
C TYR A 277 -8.52 0.36 -27.74
N HIS A 278 -8.83 -0.58 -26.85
CA HIS A 278 -9.52 -1.81 -27.18
C HIS A 278 -10.83 -1.93 -26.39
N ASN A 279 -11.96 -2.04 -27.10
CA ASN A 279 -13.29 -2.17 -26.49
C ASN A 279 -13.68 -3.65 -26.35
N TYR A 280 -13.76 -4.12 -25.12
CA TYR A 280 -14.19 -5.46 -24.74
C TYR A 280 -15.49 -5.45 -23.92
N SER A 281 -16.16 -4.28 -23.77
CA SER A 281 -17.32 -4.10 -22.92
C SER A 281 -18.41 -5.14 -23.12
N GLY A 282 -18.71 -5.52 -24.37
CA GLY A 282 -19.70 -6.53 -24.69
C GLY A 282 -19.39 -7.90 -24.09
N GLN A 283 -18.12 -8.33 -24.15
CA GLN A 283 -17.68 -9.64 -23.62
C GLN A 283 -17.75 -9.69 -22.09
N PHE A 284 -17.28 -8.61 -21.42
CA PHE A 284 -17.33 -8.54 -19.96
C PHE A 284 -18.78 -8.52 -19.46
N LEU A 285 -19.64 -7.70 -20.05
CA LEU A 285 -21.03 -7.59 -19.62
C LEU A 285 -21.84 -8.86 -19.88
N GLU A 286 -21.57 -9.57 -20.97
CA GLU A 286 -22.18 -10.87 -21.25
C GLU A 286 -21.84 -11.91 -20.16
N LYS A 287 -20.56 -11.98 -19.74
CA LYS A 287 -20.11 -12.89 -18.70
C LYS A 287 -20.61 -12.54 -17.29
N LEU A 288 -20.86 -11.26 -17.02
CA LEU A 288 -21.38 -10.78 -15.75
C LEU A 288 -22.90 -10.81 -15.65
N SER A 289 -23.60 -11.20 -16.73
CA SER A 289 -25.07 -11.26 -16.73
C SER A 289 -25.61 -12.25 -15.70
N GLY A 290 -26.46 -11.79 -14.78
CA GLY A 290 -27.04 -12.59 -13.71
C GLY A 290 -26.13 -12.82 -12.50
N VAL A 291 -24.87 -12.39 -12.55
CA VAL A 291 -23.92 -12.54 -11.43
C VAL A 291 -24.19 -11.47 -10.38
N THR A 292 -24.30 -11.91 -9.11
CA THR A 292 -24.60 -11.02 -7.98
C THR A 292 -23.59 -11.12 -6.84
N ASP A 293 -22.84 -12.21 -6.77
CA ASP A 293 -21.82 -12.42 -5.75
C ASP A 293 -20.56 -11.60 -6.07
N PRO A 294 -20.02 -10.83 -5.10
CA PRO A 294 -18.87 -9.95 -5.32
C PRO A 294 -17.58 -10.68 -5.72
N GLU A 295 -17.31 -11.84 -5.12
CA GLU A 295 -16.09 -12.60 -5.43
C GLU A 295 -16.20 -13.27 -6.80
N GLU A 296 -17.38 -13.74 -7.18
CA GLU A 296 -17.64 -14.25 -8.53
C GLU A 296 -17.47 -13.14 -9.58
N LYS A 297 -17.96 -11.90 -9.33
CA LYS A 297 -17.73 -10.74 -10.20
C LYS A 297 -16.23 -10.49 -10.39
N ARG A 298 -15.45 -10.47 -9.29
CA ARG A 298 -14.00 -10.24 -9.33
C ARG A 298 -13.29 -11.31 -10.14
N SER A 299 -13.62 -12.57 -9.92
CA SER A 299 -13.04 -13.72 -10.62
C SER A 299 -13.30 -13.66 -12.13
N ILE A 300 -14.55 -13.42 -12.53
CA ILE A 300 -14.93 -13.30 -13.96
C ILE A 300 -14.19 -12.13 -14.62
N ILE A 301 -14.15 -10.97 -13.96
CA ILE A 301 -13.48 -9.78 -14.50
C ILE A 301 -11.99 -10.04 -14.66
N GLY A 302 -11.34 -10.66 -13.67
CA GLY A 302 -9.93 -11.04 -13.73
C GLY A 302 -9.66 -11.97 -14.91
N GLU A 303 -10.44 -13.04 -15.06
CA GLU A 303 -10.31 -13.99 -16.19
C GLU A 303 -10.49 -13.29 -17.55
N GLN A 304 -11.49 -12.41 -17.66
CA GLN A 304 -11.74 -11.72 -18.94
C GLN A 304 -10.63 -10.71 -19.28
N PHE A 305 -10.01 -10.06 -18.29
CA PHE A 305 -8.83 -9.22 -18.53
C PHE A 305 -7.67 -10.01 -19.12
N ILE A 306 -7.38 -11.20 -18.57
CA ILE A 306 -6.32 -12.07 -19.07
C ILE A 306 -6.56 -12.41 -20.53
N ARG A 307 -7.79 -12.86 -20.87
CA ARG A 307 -8.16 -13.18 -22.25
C ARG A 307 -8.03 -11.98 -23.18
N ALA A 308 -8.46 -10.80 -22.73
CA ALA A 308 -8.33 -9.59 -23.52
C ALA A 308 -6.85 -9.23 -23.77
N PHE A 309 -5.98 -9.37 -22.77
CA PHE A 309 -4.53 -9.16 -22.94
C PHE A 309 -3.91 -10.21 -23.88
N GLU A 310 -4.28 -11.48 -23.77
CA GLU A 310 -3.82 -12.53 -24.71
C GLU A 310 -4.25 -12.25 -26.15
N ASP A 311 -5.50 -11.81 -26.36
CA ASP A 311 -5.99 -11.48 -27.69
C ASP A 311 -5.26 -10.26 -28.28
N VAL A 312 -5.04 -9.24 -27.46
CA VAL A 312 -4.27 -8.04 -27.86
C VAL A 312 -2.81 -8.41 -28.15
N ALA A 313 -2.20 -9.26 -27.33
CA ALA A 313 -0.81 -9.69 -27.54
C ALA A 313 -0.62 -10.49 -28.84
N LYS A 314 -1.62 -11.31 -29.23
CA LYS A 314 -1.62 -12.05 -30.51
C LYS A 314 -1.85 -11.15 -31.71
N SER A 315 -2.40 -9.95 -31.51
CA SER A 315 -2.65 -8.96 -32.56
C SER A 315 -1.52 -7.94 -32.62
N GLY A 316 -0.89 -7.75 -33.78
CA GLY A 316 0.18 -6.75 -33.96
C GLY A 316 1.60 -7.26 -33.65
N GLN A 317 2.45 -6.42 -33.04
CA GLN A 317 3.81 -6.83 -32.66
C GLN A 317 3.74 -7.79 -31.47
N PRO A 318 4.35 -8.98 -31.55
CA PRO A 318 4.45 -9.89 -30.42
C PRO A 318 5.17 -9.24 -29.25
N ALA A 319 4.67 -9.46 -28.04
CA ALA A 319 5.32 -9.05 -26.82
C ALA A 319 5.68 -10.29 -25.98
N GLU A 320 6.88 -10.31 -25.47
CA GLU A 320 7.39 -11.40 -24.63
C GLU A 320 7.24 -11.07 -23.15
N PHE A 321 7.07 -9.78 -22.82
CA PHE A 321 6.88 -9.31 -21.46
C PHE A 321 5.51 -8.69 -21.27
N LEU A 322 4.95 -8.90 -20.06
CA LEU A 322 3.80 -8.17 -19.55
C LEU A 322 4.24 -7.28 -18.37
N ALA A 323 3.93 -6.00 -18.45
CA ALA A 323 4.23 -5.06 -17.38
C ALA A 323 3.09 -5.01 -16.35
N GLN A 324 3.45 -5.06 -15.08
CA GLN A 324 2.53 -4.91 -13.96
C GLN A 324 2.92 -3.78 -13.02
N GLY A 325 1.91 -3.10 -12.47
CA GLY A 325 2.08 -2.03 -11.49
C GLY A 325 2.05 -2.53 -10.05
N THR A 326 2.60 -3.71 -9.79
CA THR A 326 2.72 -4.28 -8.43
C THR A 326 3.50 -3.33 -7.53
N LEU A 327 2.98 -3.04 -6.36
CA LEU A 327 3.62 -2.20 -5.35
C LEU A 327 4.21 -3.03 -4.20
N TYR A 328 5.07 -2.40 -3.40
CA TYR A 328 5.72 -3.08 -2.29
C TYR A 328 4.74 -3.68 -1.26
N PRO A 329 3.64 -2.99 -0.85
CA PRO A 329 2.60 -3.60 -0.02
C PRO A 329 1.97 -4.86 -0.64
N ASP A 330 1.71 -4.87 -1.95
CA ASP A 330 1.13 -6.02 -2.65
C ASP A 330 2.05 -7.25 -2.55
N VAL A 331 3.38 -7.02 -2.66
CA VAL A 331 4.41 -8.08 -2.52
C VAL A 331 4.40 -8.67 -1.12
N ILE A 332 4.29 -7.83 -0.10
CA ILE A 332 4.28 -8.25 1.30
C ILE A 332 3.03 -9.07 1.59
N GLU A 333 1.84 -8.57 1.20
CA GLU A 333 0.55 -9.23 1.43
C GLU A 333 0.42 -10.57 0.69
N SER A 334 1.04 -10.70 -0.49
CA SER A 334 1.02 -11.95 -1.27
C SER A 334 2.00 -13.02 -0.76
N GLY A 335 2.71 -12.77 0.36
CA GLY A 335 3.71 -13.71 0.89
C GLY A 335 4.99 -13.82 0.05
N GLY A 336 5.20 -12.94 -0.91
CA GLY A 336 6.36 -12.92 -1.81
C GLY A 336 7.71 -12.69 -1.10
N ILE A 337 7.70 -12.38 0.19
CA ILE A 337 8.89 -12.29 1.04
C ILE A 337 9.26 -13.67 1.63
N LEU A 338 8.33 -14.63 1.62
CA LEU A 338 8.50 -15.94 2.26
C LEU A 338 9.34 -16.95 1.45
N GLY A 339 9.97 -16.54 0.34
CA GLY A 339 10.97 -17.39 -0.35
C GLY A 339 10.46 -18.69 -0.97
N THR A 340 9.17 -18.96 -0.96
CA THR A 340 8.56 -20.08 -1.66
C THR A 340 7.88 -19.57 -2.92
N ALA A 341 8.39 -19.96 -4.07
CA ALA A 341 7.87 -19.61 -5.40
C ALA A 341 6.40 -20.03 -5.66
N ASP A 342 5.73 -20.61 -4.65
CA ASP A 342 4.42 -21.26 -4.77
C ASP A 342 3.24 -20.45 -4.22
N VAL A 343 3.41 -19.21 -3.76
CA VAL A 343 2.31 -18.39 -3.20
C VAL A 343 2.17 -17.06 -3.93
N ILE A 344 2.34 -17.06 -5.25
CA ILE A 344 1.79 -15.99 -6.11
C ILE A 344 0.36 -16.41 -6.48
N LYS A 345 -0.50 -16.52 -5.49
CA LYS A 345 -1.94 -16.64 -5.72
C LYS A 345 -2.64 -15.45 -5.12
N SER A 346 -2.97 -14.55 -6.05
CA SER A 346 -4.15 -13.70 -6.03
C SER A 346 -4.36 -12.82 -4.79
N HIS A 347 -4.45 -11.54 -4.97
CA HIS A 347 -5.68 -10.78 -4.67
C HIS A 347 -5.62 -9.29 -5.06
N HIS A 348 -4.54 -8.70 -5.55
CA HIS A 348 -4.50 -7.25 -5.70
C HIS A 348 -4.05 -6.63 -7.03
N ASN A 349 -3.80 -7.32 -8.11
CA ASN A 349 -3.78 -6.72 -9.45
C ASN A 349 -4.06 -7.79 -10.49
N VAL A 350 -5.25 -7.73 -11.12
CA VAL A 350 -5.75 -8.69 -12.10
C VAL A 350 -5.78 -10.11 -11.50
N GLY A 351 -6.87 -10.46 -10.85
CA GLY A 351 -7.04 -11.72 -10.14
C GLY A 351 -6.53 -12.92 -10.92
N GLY A 352 -5.53 -13.59 -10.36
CA GLY A 352 -5.05 -14.89 -10.80
C GLY A 352 -4.62 -14.95 -12.26
N LEU A 353 -3.40 -14.52 -12.58
CA LEU A 353 -2.78 -14.88 -13.86
C LEU A 353 -2.74 -16.43 -13.96
N PRO A 354 -3.20 -17.06 -15.06
CA PRO A 354 -3.10 -18.50 -15.23
C PRO A 354 -1.64 -18.95 -15.21
N GLU A 355 -1.40 -20.16 -14.71
CA GLU A 355 -0.07 -20.81 -14.71
C GLU A 355 0.52 -21.03 -16.12
N GLU A 356 -0.27 -20.82 -17.18
CA GLU A 356 0.08 -21.04 -18.58
C GLU A 356 0.23 -19.73 -19.39
N MET A 357 0.61 -18.62 -18.78
CA MET A 357 0.91 -17.41 -19.56
C MET A 357 2.33 -17.47 -20.12
N ASP A 358 2.45 -17.28 -21.44
CA ASP A 358 3.73 -17.23 -22.17
C ASP A 358 4.50 -15.89 -21.98
N PHE A 359 4.16 -15.08 -20.96
CA PHE A 359 4.81 -13.79 -20.69
C PHE A 359 5.75 -13.86 -19.51
N GLU A 360 6.93 -13.25 -19.65
CA GLU A 360 7.75 -12.85 -18.52
C GLU A 360 7.21 -11.54 -17.90
N LEU A 361 7.32 -11.36 -16.57
CA LEU A 361 6.82 -10.17 -15.91
C LEU A 361 7.88 -9.08 -15.79
N VAL A 362 7.47 -7.82 -15.99
CA VAL A 362 8.25 -6.63 -15.64
C VAL A 362 7.47 -5.82 -14.62
N GLU A 363 8.02 -5.66 -13.40
CA GLU A 363 7.36 -5.02 -12.26
C GLU A 363 8.19 -3.83 -11.75
N PRO A 364 8.21 -2.69 -12.45
CA PRO A 364 9.12 -1.59 -12.14
C PRO A 364 8.90 -0.93 -10.79
N LEU A 365 7.68 -1.06 -10.20
CA LEU A 365 7.28 -0.38 -8.96
C LEU A 365 7.30 -1.30 -7.74
N ARG A 366 7.76 -2.56 -7.88
CA ARG A 366 7.68 -3.60 -6.86
C ARG A 366 8.34 -3.23 -5.51
N GLU A 367 9.30 -2.31 -5.55
CA GLU A 367 10.03 -1.84 -4.37
C GLU A 367 9.43 -0.56 -3.76
N LEU A 368 8.35 0.02 -4.30
CA LEU A 368 7.84 1.33 -3.92
C LEU A 368 6.53 1.27 -3.15
N PHE A 369 6.39 2.17 -2.17
CA PHE A 369 5.11 2.53 -1.59
C PHE A 369 4.33 3.49 -2.50
N LYS A 370 3.02 3.60 -2.30
CA LYS A 370 2.12 4.41 -3.15
C LYS A 370 2.49 5.89 -3.23
N ASP A 371 2.95 6.47 -2.14
CA ASP A 371 3.40 7.85 -2.08
C ASP A 371 4.73 8.06 -2.80
N GLU A 372 5.63 7.07 -2.77
CA GLU A 372 6.87 7.06 -3.53
C GLU A 372 6.61 6.96 -5.05
N VAL A 373 5.63 6.17 -5.47
CA VAL A 373 5.18 6.11 -6.88
C VAL A 373 4.76 7.48 -7.38
N ARG A 374 4.02 8.24 -6.57
CA ARG A 374 3.63 9.63 -6.93
C ARG A 374 4.85 10.55 -7.03
N GLN A 375 5.86 10.36 -6.18
CA GLN A 375 7.11 11.13 -6.26
C GLN A 375 7.89 10.78 -7.54
N VAL A 376 8.05 9.49 -7.84
CA VAL A 376 8.64 9.01 -9.10
C VAL A 376 7.88 9.57 -10.31
N GLY A 377 6.56 9.59 -10.26
CA GLY A 377 5.74 10.19 -11.31
C GLY A 377 6.02 11.68 -11.53
N ARG A 378 6.27 12.45 -10.45
CA ARG A 378 6.68 13.87 -10.58
C ARG A 378 8.04 14.01 -11.22
N GLU A 379 9.03 13.19 -10.85
CA GLU A 379 10.36 13.17 -11.46
C GLU A 379 10.30 12.83 -12.97
N LEU A 380 9.36 11.97 -13.36
CA LEU A 380 9.09 11.63 -14.76
C LEU A 380 8.31 12.72 -15.53
N GLY A 381 7.94 13.81 -14.86
CA GLY A 381 7.19 14.92 -15.46
C GLY A 381 5.72 14.63 -15.70
N ILE A 382 5.12 13.65 -15.01
CA ILE A 382 3.68 13.38 -15.11
C ILE A 382 2.91 14.50 -14.40
N PRO A 383 1.89 15.10 -15.03
CA PRO A 383 1.12 16.20 -14.47
C PRO A 383 0.46 15.84 -13.14
N ALA A 384 0.39 16.82 -12.21
CA ALA A 384 -0.16 16.64 -10.88
C ALA A 384 -1.62 16.16 -10.88
N GLU A 385 -2.42 16.60 -11.85
CA GLU A 385 -3.82 16.17 -12.02
C GLU A 385 -3.97 14.68 -12.32
N ILE A 386 -2.98 14.04 -12.96
CA ILE A 386 -2.95 12.60 -13.19
C ILE A 386 -2.49 11.89 -11.91
N LEU A 387 -1.43 12.39 -11.27
CA LEU A 387 -0.87 11.81 -10.04
C LEU A 387 -1.79 11.99 -8.83
N GLY A 388 -2.67 13.00 -8.85
CA GLY A 388 -3.67 13.26 -7.79
C GLY A 388 -4.98 12.48 -7.95
N ARG A 389 -5.14 11.68 -9.00
CA ARG A 389 -6.40 10.92 -9.19
C ARG A 389 -6.65 9.97 -8.03
N HIS A 390 -7.92 9.93 -7.60
CA HIS A 390 -8.36 8.96 -6.60
C HIS A 390 -8.21 7.53 -7.11
N PRO A 391 -7.89 6.56 -6.24
CA PRO A 391 -7.84 5.16 -6.60
C PRO A 391 -9.13 4.69 -7.26
N PHE A 392 -8.98 3.82 -8.27
CA PHE A 392 -10.11 3.18 -8.93
C PHE A 392 -9.81 1.68 -9.00
N PRO A 393 -10.68 0.80 -8.48
CA PRO A 393 -10.38 -0.61 -8.35
C PRO A 393 -10.32 -1.30 -9.73
N GLY A 394 -9.56 -2.38 -9.83
CA GLY A 394 -9.45 -3.19 -11.06
C GLY A 394 -10.80 -3.66 -11.61
N PRO A 395 -11.72 -4.17 -10.76
CA PRO A 395 -13.07 -4.54 -11.21
C PRO A 395 -13.96 -3.34 -11.64
N GLY A 396 -13.48 -2.12 -11.47
CA GLY A 396 -14.20 -0.92 -11.87
C GLY A 396 -15.50 -0.71 -11.09
N LEU A 397 -16.53 -0.28 -11.79
CA LEU A 397 -17.86 -0.03 -11.21
C LEU A 397 -18.59 -1.31 -10.76
N ALA A 398 -18.09 -2.50 -11.13
CA ALA A 398 -18.72 -3.77 -10.73
C ALA A 398 -18.87 -3.91 -9.21
N VAL A 399 -17.85 -3.49 -8.44
CA VAL A 399 -17.83 -3.55 -6.96
C VAL A 399 -18.53 -2.34 -6.30
N ARG A 400 -19.16 -1.50 -7.11
CA ARG A 400 -19.95 -0.34 -6.68
C ARG A 400 -21.41 -0.42 -7.12
N ILE A 401 -21.80 -1.54 -7.77
CA ILE A 401 -23.18 -1.89 -8.09
C ILE A 401 -23.57 -3.11 -7.24
N MET A 402 -24.33 -2.90 -6.19
CA MET A 402 -24.81 -3.99 -5.33
C MET A 402 -25.69 -4.95 -6.15
N GLY A 403 -25.32 -6.24 -6.16
CA GLY A 403 -26.04 -7.29 -6.90
C GLY A 403 -25.75 -7.27 -8.40
N GLU A 404 -26.74 -7.61 -9.23
CA GLU A 404 -26.59 -7.79 -10.68
C GLU A 404 -26.14 -6.52 -11.40
N ILE A 405 -25.24 -6.66 -12.36
CA ILE A 405 -24.74 -5.60 -13.23
C ILE A 405 -25.58 -5.57 -14.51
N THR A 406 -26.15 -4.39 -14.84
CA THR A 406 -26.87 -4.16 -16.08
C THR A 406 -26.44 -2.84 -16.73
N PRO A 407 -26.55 -2.68 -18.05
CA PRO A 407 -26.21 -1.43 -18.72
C PRO A 407 -26.88 -0.20 -18.09
N GLU A 408 -28.17 -0.30 -17.74
CA GLU A 408 -28.91 0.77 -17.08
C GLU A 408 -28.32 1.12 -15.71
N ARG A 409 -27.92 0.14 -14.93
CA ARG A 409 -27.30 0.37 -13.61
C ARG A 409 -25.92 0.99 -13.72
N ILE A 410 -25.14 0.60 -14.74
CA ILE A 410 -23.86 1.23 -15.04
C ILE A 410 -24.04 2.70 -15.37
N GLU A 411 -24.97 3.04 -16.26
CA GLU A 411 -25.26 4.43 -16.64
C GLU A 411 -25.69 5.28 -15.44
N ILE A 412 -26.60 4.78 -14.61
CA ILE A 412 -27.03 5.44 -13.37
C ILE A 412 -25.82 5.72 -12.45
N LEU A 413 -24.94 4.74 -12.26
CA LEU A 413 -23.80 4.90 -11.37
C LEU A 413 -22.74 5.83 -11.96
N GLN A 414 -22.46 5.74 -13.27
CA GLN A 414 -21.55 6.64 -13.96
C GLN A 414 -21.98 8.11 -13.82
N GLU A 415 -23.26 8.40 -14.01
CA GLU A 415 -23.79 9.76 -13.84
C GLU A 415 -23.70 10.23 -12.39
N ALA A 416 -24.02 9.37 -11.41
CA ALA A 416 -23.95 9.73 -9.99
C ALA A 416 -22.51 9.96 -9.52
N ASP A 417 -21.57 9.11 -9.95
CA ASP A 417 -20.14 9.24 -9.62
C ASP A 417 -19.56 10.53 -10.23
N ASP A 418 -19.89 10.83 -11.50
CA ASP A 418 -19.44 12.04 -12.19
C ASP A 418 -19.95 13.31 -11.49
N ILE A 419 -21.24 13.38 -11.14
CA ILE A 419 -21.81 14.50 -10.37
C ILE A 419 -21.09 14.69 -9.04
N PHE A 420 -20.82 13.60 -8.33
CA PHE A 420 -20.16 13.67 -7.03
C PHE A 420 -18.72 14.13 -7.15
N ILE A 421 -17.93 13.50 -8.02
CA ILE A 421 -16.51 13.84 -8.21
C ILE A 421 -16.37 15.28 -8.73
N GLN A 422 -17.23 15.72 -9.64
CA GLN A 422 -17.20 17.11 -10.13
C GLN A 422 -17.52 18.11 -9.01
N ALA A 423 -18.51 17.82 -8.17
CA ALA A 423 -18.82 18.68 -7.02
C ALA A 423 -17.64 18.81 -6.03
N LEU A 424 -16.88 17.73 -5.79
CA LEU A 424 -15.67 17.80 -4.95
C LEU A 424 -14.62 18.74 -5.55
N LYS A 425 -14.43 18.67 -6.87
CA LYS A 425 -13.48 19.55 -7.59
C LYS A 425 -13.92 21.01 -7.57
N ASP A 426 -15.21 21.27 -7.88
CA ASP A 426 -15.78 22.61 -7.91
C ASP A 426 -15.73 23.31 -6.54
N ASN A 427 -15.81 22.54 -5.46
CA ASN A 427 -15.71 23.03 -4.10
C ASN A 427 -14.27 23.02 -3.54
N GLY A 428 -13.27 22.61 -4.33
CA GLY A 428 -11.85 22.63 -3.93
C GLY A 428 -11.47 21.67 -2.81
N ILE A 429 -12.23 20.59 -2.60
CA ILE A 429 -12.00 19.60 -1.53
C ILE A 429 -11.59 18.22 -2.07
N TYR A 430 -11.42 18.09 -3.38
CA TYR A 430 -11.03 16.82 -4.01
C TYR A 430 -9.69 16.30 -3.48
N ASP A 431 -8.69 17.15 -3.35
CA ASP A 431 -7.32 16.79 -2.94
C ASP A 431 -7.20 16.48 -1.44
N ASP A 432 -8.18 16.88 -0.62
CA ASP A 432 -8.25 16.57 0.81
C ASP A 432 -8.78 15.15 1.07
N ILE A 433 -9.31 14.49 0.04
CA ILE A 433 -9.94 13.19 0.10
C ILE A 433 -9.03 12.15 -0.54
N TRP A 434 -8.77 11.04 0.18
CA TRP A 434 -7.96 9.95 -0.35
C TRP A 434 -8.68 9.19 -1.46
N GLN A 435 -9.99 8.89 -1.26
CA GLN A 435 -10.85 8.25 -2.25
C GLN A 435 -12.30 8.67 -2.04
N ALA A 436 -12.99 9.01 -3.14
CA ALA A 436 -14.41 9.28 -3.15
C ALA A 436 -15.09 8.61 -4.35
N PHE A 437 -16.32 8.13 -4.14
CA PHE A 437 -17.12 7.46 -5.18
C PHE A 437 -18.58 7.36 -4.78
N ALA A 438 -19.42 7.09 -5.78
CA ALA A 438 -20.81 6.70 -5.60
C ALA A 438 -20.97 5.18 -5.63
N VAL A 439 -21.99 4.66 -4.95
CA VAL A 439 -22.40 3.25 -4.94
C VAL A 439 -23.88 3.16 -5.27
N LEU A 440 -24.26 2.31 -6.22
CA LEU A 440 -25.65 2.04 -6.54
C LEU A 440 -26.17 0.88 -5.67
N VAL A 441 -27.17 1.20 -4.85
CA VAL A 441 -27.88 0.22 -4.04
C VAL A 441 -29.29 0.02 -4.63
N PRO A 442 -29.56 -1.10 -5.30
CA PRO A 442 -30.81 -1.30 -6.06
C PRO A 442 -32.01 -1.67 -5.18
N VAL A 443 -32.02 -1.21 -3.94
CA VAL A 443 -33.17 -1.34 -3.03
C VAL A 443 -34.20 -0.29 -3.39
N LYS A 444 -35.43 -0.72 -3.64
CA LYS A 444 -36.54 0.18 -4.00
C LYS A 444 -37.01 0.98 -2.79
N THR A 445 -36.71 2.26 -2.78
CA THR A 445 -37.14 3.21 -1.74
C THR A 445 -38.36 4.01 -2.23
N VAL A 446 -39.21 4.39 -1.28
CA VAL A 446 -40.39 5.23 -1.58
C VAL A 446 -39.94 6.69 -1.72
N GLY A 447 -40.37 7.33 -2.78
CA GLY A 447 -40.25 8.76 -3.02
C GLY A 447 -41.56 9.37 -3.46
N VAL A 448 -41.66 10.70 -3.46
CA VAL A 448 -42.76 11.46 -4.03
C VAL A 448 -42.17 12.43 -5.05
N MET A 449 -42.52 12.26 -6.30
CA MET A 449 -42.09 13.12 -7.40
C MET A 449 -43.30 13.53 -8.23
N GLY A 450 -43.55 14.84 -8.33
CA GLY A 450 -44.68 15.37 -9.07
C GLY A 450 -46.05 14.83 -8.59
N ASP A 451 -46.27 14.83 -7.26
CA ASP A 451 -47.50 14.36 -6.58
C ASP A 451 -47.80 12.85 -6.71
N GLN A 452 -46.82 12.07 -7.27
CA GLN A 452 -46.97 10.62 -7.41
C GLN A 452 -45.92 9.89 -6.54
N ARG A 453 -46.33 8.74 -5.99
CA ARG A 453 -45.39 7.84 -5.34
C ARG A 453 -44.49 7.18 -6.39
N THR A 454 -43.19 7.23 -6.13
CA THR A 454 -42.18 6.56 -6.95
C THR A 454 -41.45 5.51 -6.12
N TYR A 455 -40.98 4.47 -6.80
CA TYR A 455 -40.14 3.43 -6.22
C TYR A 455 -38.84 3.36 -7.04
N ALA A 456 -37.77 3.83 -6.47
CA ALA A 456 -36.49 3.95 -7.17
C ALA A 456 -35.34 3.52 -6.30
N SER A 457 -34.18 3.35 -6.88
CA SER A 457 -32.95 2.96 -6.19
C SER A 457 -32.39 4.12 -5.37
N LEU A 458 -31.46 3.81 -4.47
CA LEU A 458 -30.70 4.83 -3.76
C LEU A 458 -29.23 4.84 -4.21
N ILE A 459 -28.61 6.00 -4.12
CA ILE A 459 -27.17 6.18 -4.26
C ILE A 459 -26.59 6.40 -2.87
N SER A 460 -25.54 5.64 -2.51
CA SER A 460 -24.69 5.94 -1.39
C SER A 460 -23.43 6.66 -1.86
N LEU A 461 -23.10 7.77 -1.21
CA LEU A 461 -21.85 8.48 -1.42
C LEU A 461 -20.85 8.05 -0.36
N ARG A 462 -19.63 7.76 -0.78
CA ARG A 462 -18.51 7.39 0.10
C ARG A 462 -17.35 8.32 -0.18
N ALA A 463 -16.78 8.90 0.88
CA ALA A 463 -15.51 9.62 0.82
C ALA A 463 -14.72 9.33 2.09
N VAL A 464 -13.44 9.01 1.93
CA VAL A 464 -12.57 8.62 3.05
C VAL A 464 -11.25 9.38 3.01
N THR A 465 -10.70 9.61 4.19
CA THR A 465 -9.32 10.01 4.40
C THR A 465 -8.51 8.79 4.82
N SER A 466 -7.32 8.66 4.29
CA SER A 466 -6.37 7.61 4.64
C SER A 466 -4.95 8.06 4.30
N HIS A 467 -3.96 7.45 4.91
CA HIS A 467 -2.56 7.62 4.54
C HIS A 467 -2.04 6.47 3.67
N ASP A 468 -2.54 5.27 3.90
CA ASP A 468 -1.99 4.03 3.34
C ASP A 468 -3.05 3.07 2.77
N GLY A 469 -4.35 3.35 2.99
CA GLY A 469 -5.44 2.47 2.62
C GLY A 469 -5.68 1.32 3.59
N MET A 470 -4.79 1.06 4.55
CA MET A 470 -4.96 0.02 5.57
C MET A 470 -6.00 0.43 6.61
N THR A 471 -5.92 1.67 7.07
CA THR A 471 -6.92 2.32 7.92
C THR A 471 -7.52 3.51 7.20
N ALA A 472 -8.80 3.75 7.39
CA ALA A 472 -9.48 4.91 6.81
C ALA A 472 -10.59 5.43 7.73
N ASP A 473 -10.74 6.75 7.75
CA ASP A 473 -11.89 7.38 8.38
C ASP A 473 -12.75 8.06 7.31
N TRP A 474 -14.05 8.22 7.58
CA TRP A 474 -14.92 8.93 6.65
C TRP A 474 -14.59 10.43 6.64
N PHE A 475 -14.59 11.02 5.45
CA PHE A 475 -14.36 12.46 5.28
C PHE A 475 -15.57 13.25 5.79
N ARG A 476 -15.34 14.29 6.60
CA ARG A 476 -16.40 15.17 7.15
C ARG A 476 -16.88 16.10 6.06
N MET A 477 -17.73 15.57 5.17
CA MET A 477 -18.23 16.32 4.01
C MET A 477 -19.04 17.55 4.46
N PRO A 478 -18.77 18.75 3.91
CA PRO A 478 -19.61 19.93 4.17
C PRO A 478 -21.06 19.67 3.81
N HIS A 479 -21.98 20.06 4.68
CA HIS A 479 -23.41 19.79 4.48
C HIS A 479 -23.96 20.42 3.22
N ASP A 480 -23.47 21.60 2.81
CA ASP A 480 -23.90 22.28 1.59
C ASP A 480 -23.50 21.48 0.35
N VAL A 481 -22.32 20.87 0.34
CA VAL A 481 -21.87 19.97 -0.76
C VAL A 481 -22.77 18.72 -0.82
N LEU A 482 -23.10 18.11 0.33
CA LEU A 482 -24.03 16.97 0.36
C LEU A 482 -25.41 17.35 -0.16
N ALA A 483 -25.92 18.53 0.22
CA ALA A 483 -27.22 19.04 -0.26
C ALA A 483 -27.22 19.29 -1.77
N GLU A 484 -26.15 19.91 -2.29
CA GLU A 484 -25.96 20.16 -3.72
C GLU A 484 -25.93 18.85 -4.52
N VAL A 485 -25.05 17.92 -4.13
CA VAL A 485 -24.86 16.63 -4.80
C VAL A 485 -26.16 15.80 -4.78
N SER A 486 -26.81 15.71 -3.61
CA SER A 486 -28.07 15.00 -3.46
C SER A 486 -29.16 15.56 -4.37
N SER A 487 -29.29 16.90 -4.42
CA SER A 487 -30.25 17.58 -5.29
C SER A 487 -29.94 17.33 -6.77
N LYS A 488 -28.68 17.45 -7.19
CA LYS A 488 -28.27 17.20 -8.58
C LYS A 488 -28.57 15.76 -9.01
N ILE A 489 -28.20 14.77 -8.20
CA ILE A 489 -28.41 13.35 -8.50
C ILE A 489 -29.89 13.04 -8.66
N VAL A 490 -30.75 13.41 -7.69
CA VAL A 490 -32.18 13.09 -7.70
C VAL A 490 -32.90 13.78 -8.85
N ASN A 491 -32.49 14.99 -9.22
CA ASN A 491 -33.14 15.75 -10.31
C ASN A 491 -32.65 15.33 -11.71
N SER A 492 -31.44 14.82 -11.85
CA SER A 492 -30.85 14.52 -13.15
C SER A 492 -30.96 13.05 -13.54
N ILE A 493 -30.96 12.13 -12.55
CA ILE A 493 -30.86 10.69 -12.81
C ILE A 493 -32.20 10.01 -12.61
N LYS A 494 -32.77 9.51 -13.71
CA LYS A 494 -33.96 8.66 -13.64
C LYS A 494 -33.68 7.37 -12.87
N GLY A 495 -34.61 6.94 -12.01
CA GLY A 495 -34.45 5.68 -11.27
C GLY A 495 -33.76 5.82 -9.92
N VAL A 496 -33.43 7.05 -9.52
CA VAL A 496 -32.87 7.39 -8.19
C VAL A 496 -33.79 8.39 -7.50
N ASN A 497 -34.17 8.12 -6.25
CA ASN A 497 -34.98 9.04 -5.44
C ASN A 497 -34.42 9.30 -4.03
N ARG A 498 -33.23 8.76 -3.74
CA ARG A 498 -32.59 8.91 -2.43
C ARG A 498 -31.09 8.89 -2.53
N VAL A 499 -30.45 9.78 -1.78
CA VAL A 499 -28.98 9.81 -1.59
C VAL A 499 -28.69 9.67 -0.09
N VAL A 500 -27.71 8.85 0.26
CA VAL A 500 -27.18 8.68 1.62
C VAL A 500 -25.67 8.90 1.61
N TYR A 501 -25.08 9.18 2.77
CA TYR A 501 -23.64 9.31 2.94
C TYR A 501 -23.15 8.26 3.94
N ASP A 502 -22.14 7.46 3.54
CA ASP A 502 -21.54 6.43 4.37
C ASP A 502 -20.49 7.03 5.33
N ILE A 503 -20.75 6.89 6.63
CA ILE A 503 -19.93 7.42 7.74
C ILE A 503 -19.14 6.33 8.47
N SER A 504 -18.91 5.19 7.84
CA SER A 504 -18.19 4.06 8.43
C SER A 504 -16.67 4.22 8.30
N SER A 505 -15.92 3.86 9.34
CA SER A 505 -14.45 3.81 9.31
C SER A 505 -13.94 2.41 8.94
N LYS A 506 -12.70 2.31 8.50
CA LYS A 506 -11.99 1.04 8.30
C LYS A 506 -10.87 0.90 9.34
N PRO A 507 -10.87 -0.13 10.20
CA PRO A 507 -11.95 -1.10 10.40
C PRO A 507 -13.18 -0.50 11.11
N PRO A 508 -14.35 -1.17 11.21
CA PRO A 508 -14.63 -2.54 10.76
C PRO A 508 -15.07 -2.65 9.29
N SER A 509 -15.47 -1.55 8.65
CA SER A 509 -15.82 -1.56 7.23
C SER A 509 -14.59 -1.64 6.34
N THR A 510 -14.81 -1.98 5.06
CA THR A 510 -13.85 -1.77 3.98
C THR A 510 -14.02 -0.38 3.35
N ILE A 511 -13.12 0.03 2.46
CA ILE A 511 -13.28 1.29 1.71
C ILE A 511 -14.30 1.08 0.60
N GLU A 512 -14.08 0.08 -0.28
CA GLU A 512 -15.08 -0.34 -1.27
C GLU A 512 -16.20 -1.12 -0.59
N TRP A 513 -17.37 -1.20 -1.23
CA TRP A 513 -18.56 -1.84 -0.67
C TRP A 513 -18.68 -3.33 -1.03
N GLU A 514 -18.17 -3.75 -2.19
CA GLU A 514 -18.03 -5.15 -2.62
C GLU A 514 -16.58 -5.52 -2.92
#